data_a15f6cfd8285afbb980349a091a5fcd8
#
_entry.id   a15f6cfd8285afbb980349a091a5fcd8
#
_cell.length_a   1.000
_cell.length_b   1.000
_cell.length_c   1.000
_cell.angle_alpha   90.00
_cell.angle_beta   90.00
_cell.angle_gamma   90.00
#
_symmetry.space_group_name_H-M   'P 1'
#
loop_
_entity.id
_entity.type
_entity.pdbx_description
1 polymer ?
#
loop_
_entity_poly.entity_id
_entity_poly.type
_entity_poly.pdbx_seq_one_letter_code
_entity_poly.pdbx_strand_id
1 'polypeptide(L)'
;AATGFMLSNDLLIVTGALVRRVLLEKGRAIGVAYARGGHEVIARCAGEVLLSGGAINSPQLLMLSGIGPSAHLEQTGISVRHALTGVGRNLQDHLDICTLQHSTQRVTYDRTSELKTAFDYFLRGHRGPGSSNIAEAGAFVRSSLAPDDRPDIQMHFVPAMLDDHGRNRLPGDGYTAHACFLRPRSRGRILLASADPRTDARIEANYLSDPEGFDLKMMVECAKLSRELFAQPAFDAYRGAPIHPARTDLSDTELVAFI
;
A
#
# COMPACT_ATOMS: atom_id res chain seq x y z
N ALA A 1 5.12 -14.46 12.68
CA ALA A 1 4.79 -15.78 12.12
C ALA A 1 5.67 -16.19 10.93
N ALA A 2 6.34 -15.24 10.24
CA ALA A 2 7.23 -15.56 9.11
C ALA A 2 8.61 -16.12 9.52
N THR A 3 9.05 -15.88 10.74
CA THR A 3 10.38 -16.30 11.22
C THR A 3 10.52 -17.81 11.41
N GLY A 4 9.43 -18.56 11.61
CA GLY A 4 9.49 -20.01 11.80
C GLY A 4 9.83 -20.81 10.54
N PHE A 5 9.54 -20.29 9.35
CA PHE A 5 9.86 -20.93 8.08
C PHE A 5 11.29 -20.68 7.58
N MET A 6 12.01 -19.73 8.16
CA MET A 6 13.33 -19.30 7.69
C MET A 6 14.50 -20.04 8.35
N LEU A 7 14.26 -21.01 9.21
CA LEU A 7 15.29 -21.73 9.97
C LEU A 7 15.52 -23.17 9.51
N SER A 8 15.02 -23.56 8.34
CA SER A 8 15.39 -24.85 7.73
C SER A 8 16.80 -24.75 7.12
N ASN A 9 17.68 -25.69 7.43
CA ASN A 9 19.01 -25.79 6.85
C ASN A 9 18.98 -26.00 5.31
N ASP A 10 17.81 -26.29 4.75
CA ASP A 10 17.57 -26.51 3.31
C ASP A 10 17.16 -25.24 2.56
N LEU A 11 17.00 -24.10 3.25
CA LEU A 11 16.62 -22.84 2.63
C LEU A 11 17.84 -21.97 2.35
N LEU A 12 18.19 -21.78 1.08
CA LEU A 12 19.22 -20.84 0.65
C LEU A 12 18.59 -19.46 0.37
N ILE A 13 18.94 -18.46 1.16
CA ILE A 13 18.53 -17.06 0.94
C ILE A 13 19.68 -16.30 0.27
N VAL A 14 19.39 -15.72 -0.92
CA VAL A 14 20.35 -14.90 -1.68
C VAL A 14 19.87 -13.46 -1.68
N THR A 15 20.53 -12.62 -0.90
CA THR A 15 20.26 -11.17 -0.80
C THR A 15 21.12 -10.36 -1.78
N GLY A 16 20.71 -9.10 -2.05
CA GLY A 16 21.41 -8.23 -3.02
C GLY A 16 21.36 -8.78 -4.45
N ALA A 17 20.29 -9.54 -4.78
CA ALA A 17 20.10 -10.21 -6.05
C ALA A 17 18.89 -9.58 -6.79
N LEU A 18 19.15 -8.88 -7.88
CA LEU A 18 18.10 -8.36 -8.77
C LEU A 18 17.75 -9.41 -9.82
N VAL A 19 16.57 -10.03 -9.70
CA VAL A 19 16.09 -10.96 -10.72
C VAL A 19 15.72 -10.19 -11.98
N ARG A 20 16.33 -10.58 -13.11
CA ARG A 20 16.17 -9.90 -14.40
C ARG A 20 15.11 -10.56 -15.28
N ARG A 21 15.03 -11.89 -15.25
CA ARG A 21 14.08 -12.68 -16.05
C ARG A 21 13.93 -14.10 -15.53
N VAL A 22 12.78 -14.68 -15.79
CA VAL A 22 12.55 -16.13 -15.71
C VAL A 22 13.09 -16.78 -16.98
N LEU A 23 13.79 -17.88 -16.83
CA LEU A 23 14.31 -18.67 -17.94
C LEU A 23 13.26 -19.70 -18.37
N LEU A 24 12.93 -19.68 -19.67
CA LEU A 24 11.93 -20.57 -20.25
C LEU A 24 12.57 -21.47 -21.30
N GLU A 25 12.27 -22.76 -21.23
CA GLU A 25 12.62 -23.76 -22.24
C GLU A 25 11.40 -24.60 -22.58
N LYS A 26 11.03 -24.65 -23.85
CA LYS A 26 9.85 -25.40 -24.35
C LYS A 26 8.56 -25.10 -23.56
N GLY A 27 8.35 -23.80 -23.20
CA GLY A 27 7.18 -23.35 -22.43
C GLY A 27 7.22 -23.62 -20.93
N ARG A 28 8.30 -24.21 -20.41
CA ARG A 28 8.49 -24.48 -18.98
C ARG A 28 9.50 -23.52 -18.36
N ALA A 29 9.22 -23.05 -17.14
CA ALA A 29 10.19 -22.32 -16.33
C ALA A 29 11.27 -23.28 -15.80
N ILE A 30 12.54 -22.96 -16.07
CA ILE A 30 13.71 -23.78 -15.72
C ILE A 30 14.67 -23.06 -14.76
N GLY A 31 14.32 -21.88 -14.29
CA GLY A 31 15.14 -21.08 -13.39
C GLY A 31 14.97 -19.59 -13.61
N VAL A 32 15.89 -18.82 -13.04
CA VAL A 32 15.96 -17.36 -13.15
C VAL A 32 17.37 -16.90 -13.46
N ALA A 33 17.48 -15.78 -14.17
CA ALA A 33 18.71 -15.01 -14.27
C ALA A 33 18.61 -13.78 -13.37
N TYR A 34 19.62 -13.58 -12.52
CA TYR A 34 19.69 -12.44 -11.63
C TYR A 34 21.06 -11.78 -11.64
N ALA A 35 21.12 -10.49 -11.30
CA ALA A 35 22.36 -9.76 -11.12
C ALA A 35 22.74 -9.75 -9.64
N ARG A 36 24.02 -10.01 -9.34
CA ARG A 36 24.61 -9.88 -8.02
C ARG A 36 26.06 -9.45 -8.14
N GLY A 37 26.47 -8.41 -7.41
CA GLY A 37 27.87 -7.94 -7.45
C GLY A 37 28.34 -7.53 -8.85
N GLY A 38 27.44 -7.03 -9.72
CA GLY A 38 27.76 -6.64 -11.08
C GLY A 38 27.73 -7.77 -12.12
N HIS A 39 27.62 -9.03 -11.70
CA HIS A 39 27.62 -10.21 -12.59
C HIS A 39 26.24 -10.80 -12.74
N GLU A 40 25.96 -11.39 -13.92
CA GLU A 40 24.77 -12.21 -14.11
C GLU A 40 25.02 -13.64 -13.59
N VAL A 41 24.08 -14.12 -12.80
CA VAL A 41 24.06 -15.48 -12.24
C VAL A 41 22.80 -16.19 -12.66
N ILE A 42 22.92 -17.47 -12.98
CA ILE A 42 21.79 -18.33 -13.34
C ILE A 42 21.52 -19.31 -12.17
N ALA A 43 20.30 -19.24 -11.61
CA ALA A 43 19.80 -20.27 -10.71
C ALA A 43 18.79 -21.14 -11.44
N ARG A 44 19.08 -22.44 -11.54
CA ARG A 44 18.18 -23.42 -12.16
C ARG A 44 17.27 -24.06 -11.12
N CYS A 45 16.07 -24.44 -11.55
CA CYS A 45 15.15 -25.21 -10.73
C CYS A 45 14.71 -26.49 -11.45
N ALA A 46 14.50 -27.55 -10.69
CA ALA A 46 13.93 -28.81 -11.20
C ALA A 46 12.39 -28.82 -11.13
N GLY A 47 11.82 -28.07 -10.19
CA GLY A 47 10.39 -27.93 -9.94
C GLY A 47 9.80 -26.70 -10.58
N GLU A 48 9.66 -25.65 -9.81
CA GLU A 48 8.91 -24.43 -10.13
C GLU A 48 9.72 -23.17 -9.84
N VAL A 49 9.32 -22.06 -10.46
CA VAL A 49 9.73 -20.69 -10.10
C VAL A 49 8.54 -19.98 -9.49
N LEU A 50 8.64 -19.63 -8.20
CA LEU A 50 7.59 -18.90 -7.49
C LEU A 50 7.88 -17.41 -7.55
N LEU A 51 6.92 -16.62 -8.08
CA LEU A 51 7.00 -15.17 -8.14
C LEU A 51 6.23 -14.56 -6.97
N SER A 52 6.94 -13.94 -6.04
CA SER A 52 6.38 -13.29 -4.86
C SER A 52 6.83 -11.82 -4.75
N GLY A 53 7.01 -11.15 -5.90
CA GLY A 53 7.43 -9.75 -6.00
C GLY A 53 6.31 -8.72 -5.77
N GLY A 54 5.11 -9.15 -5.37
CA GLY A 54 3.95 -8.30 -5.17
C GLY A 54 3.26 -7.88 -6.46
N ALA A 55 2.27 -6.98 -6.33
CA ALA A 55 1.39 -6.56 -7.43
C ALA A 55 2.12 -5.77 -8.54
N ILE A 56 3.28 -5.21 -8.24
CA ILE A 56 4.06 -4.39 -9.17
C ILE A 56 5.19 -5.20 -9.81
N ASN A 57 6.06 -5.82 -9.00
CA ASN A 57 7.26 -6.46 -9.52
C ASN A 57 7.01 -7.83 -10.16
N SER A 58 6.01 -8.59 -9.71
CA SER A 58 5.69 -9.88 -10.32
C SER A 58 5.24 -9.74 -11.78
N PRO A 59 4.26 -8.87 -12.13
CA PRO A 59 3.92 -8.65 -13.54
C PRO A 59 5.05 -7.99 -14.34
N GLN A 60 5.85 -7.10 -13.74
CA GLN A 60 7.03 -6.53 -14.38
C GLN A 60 8.01 -7.65 -14.78
N LEU A 61 8.34 -8.55 -13.86
CA LEU A 61 9.25 -9.66 -14.12
C LEU A 61 8.71 -10.65 -15.16
N LEU A 62 7.41 -10.93 -15.16
CA LEU A 62 6.77 -11.73 -16.22
C LEU A 62 6.95 -11.07 -17.59
N MET A 63 6.65 -9.78 -17.71
CA MET A 63 6.79 -9.04 -18.95
C MET A 63 8.26 -8.98 -19.42
N LEU A 64 9.22 -8.72 -18.53
CA LEU A 64 10.66 -8.77 -18.82
C LEU A 64 11.12 -10.17 -19.28
N SER A 65 10.37 -11.20 -18.91
CA SER A 65 10.62 -12.60 -19.31
C SER A 65 9.94 -12.98 -20.65
N GLY A 66 9.23 -12.04 -21.28
CA GLY A 66 8.50 -12.26 -22.52
C GLY A 66 7.11 -12.89 -22.31
N ILE A 67 6.57 -12.83 -21.09
CA ILE A 67 5.23 -13.32 -20.75
C ILE A 67 4.33 -12.12 -20.49
N GLY A 68 3.37 -11.84 -21.37
CA GLY A 68 2.50 -10.68 -21.21
C GLY A 68 1.73 -10.32 -22.47
N PRO A 69 1.14 -9.09 -22.50
CA PRO A 69 0.43 -8.58 -23.67
C PRO A 69 1.40 -8.37 -24.85
N SER A 70 1.21 -9.12 -25.94
CA SER A 70 2.15 -9.15 -27.09
C SER A 70 2.49 -7.77 -27.62
N ALA A 71 1.50 -6.94 -27.93
CA ALA A 71 1.71 -5.61 -28.48
C ALA A 71 2.56 -4.71 -27.55
N HIS A 72 2.37 -4.81 -26.22
CA HIS A 72 3.16 -4.04 -25.26
C HIS A 72 4.61 -4.55 -25.17
N LEU A 73 4.80 -5.87 -25.18
CA LEU A 73 6.14 -6.47 -25.17
C LEU A 73 6.93 -6.07 -26.42
N GLU A 74 6.31 -6.14 -27.61
CA GLU A 74 6.91 -5.73 -28.88
C GLU A 74 7.27 -4.25 -28.88
N GLN A 75 6.39 -3.37 -28.40
CA GLN A 75 6.66 -1.92 -28.25
C GLN A 75 7.85 -1.62 -27.34
N THR A 76 8.09 -2.47 -26.34
CA THR A 76 9.25 -2.32 -25.42
C THR A 76 10.49 -3.09 -25.89
N GLY A 77 10.46 -3.71 -27.08
CA GLY A 77 11.58 -4.46 -27.65
C GLY A 77 11.81 -5.83 -27.02
N ILE A 78 10.80 -6.38 -26.35
CA ILE A 78 10.88 -7.70 -25.72
C ILE A 78 10.21 -8.74 -26.61
N SER A 79 10.94 -9.81 -26.91
CA SER A 79 10.41 -10.94 -27.68
C SER A 79 9.31 -11.67 -26.92
N VAL A 80 8.16 -11.85 -27.54
CA VAL A 80 7.02 -12.58 -26.95
C VAL A 80 7.37 -14.07 -26.85
N ARG A 81 7.39 -14.59 -25.65
CA ARG A 81 7.55 -16.02 -25.33
C ARG A 81 6.22 -16.69 -25.09
N HIS A 82 5.32 -15.99 -24.42
CA HIS A 82 3.96 -16.45 -24.15
C HIS A 82 3.01 -15.25 -24.07
N ALA A 83 2.04 -15.20 -24.98
CA ALA A 83 1.02 -14.17 -24.98
C ALA A 83 0.03 -14.39 -23.83
N LEU A 84 0.03 -13.48 -22.85
CA LEU A 84 -0.84 -13.52 -21.70
C LEU A 84 -1.37 -12.11 -21.39
N THR A 85 -2.54 -11.81 -21.92
CA THR A 85 -3.11 -10.44 -21.95
C THR A 85 -3.45 -9.87 -20.57
N GLY A 86 -3.64 -10.74 -19.55
CA GLY A 86 -3.98 -10.32 -18.18
C GLY A 86 -2.78 -9.82 -17.37
N VAL A 87 -1.54 -10.08 -17.79
CA VAL A 87 -0.35 -9.65 -17.04
C VAL A 87 -0.28 -8.13 -17.00
N GLY A 88 -0.14 -7.60 -15.79
CA GLY A 88 -0.13 -6.17 -15.52
C GLY A 88 -1.49 -5.49 -15.52
N ARG A 89 -2.59 -6.19 -15.84
CA ARG A 89 -3.95 -5.62 -15.83
C ARG A 89 -4.65 -5.81 -14.49
N ASN A 90 -5.79 -5.15 -14.35
CA ASN A 90 -6.69 -5.26 -13.21
C ASN A 90 -6.04 -4.84 -11.88
N LEU A 91 -5.13 -3.88 -11.91
CA LEU A 91 -4.59 -3.28 -10.69
C LEU A 91 -5.71 -2.63 -9.90
N GLN A 92 -5.78 -2.95 -8.62
CA GLN A 92 -6.73 -2.39 -7.66
C GLN A 92 -5.95 -1.98 -6.43
N ASP A 93 -6.38 -0.90 -5.81
CA ASP A 93 -5.78 -0.38 -4.60
C ASP A 93 -6.84 0.22 -3.68
N HIS A 94 -6.59 0.26 -2.40
CA HIS A 94 -7.43 0.92 -1.41
C HIS A 94 -7.04 2.40 -1.34
N LEU A 95 -7.71 3.25 -2.13
CA LEU A 95 -7.53 4.69 -2.02
C LEU A 95 -7.96 5.15 -0.63
N ASP A 96 -7.07 5.86 0.03
CA ASP A 96 -7.21 6.29 1.42
C ASP A 96 -7.45 7.79 1.52
N ILE A 97 -8.27 8.21 2.49
CA ILE A 97 -8.43 9.60 2.86
C ILE A 97 -8.05 9.79 4.33
N CYS A 98 -7.21 10.79 4.57
CA CYS A 98 -6.73 11.12 5.90
C CYS A 98 -7.49 12.32 6.46
N THR A 99 -8.11 12.14 7.62
CA THR A 99 -8.69 13.24 8.40
C THR A 99 -7.80 13.51 9.60
N LEU A 100 -7.27 14.73 9.69
CA LEU A 100 -6.33 15.14 10.72
C LEU A 100 -6.96 16.19 11.65
N GLN A 101 -6.68 16.05 12.94
CA GLN A 101 -7.16 16.98 13.95
C GLN A 101 -6.11 17.25 15.04
N HIS A 102 -5.97 18.50 15.48
CA HIS A 102 -5.16 18.82 16.64
C HIS A 102 -5.73 18.19 17.90
N SER A 103 -4.85 17.81 18.81
CA SER A 103 -5.19 17.44 20.18
C SER A 103 -4.94 18.59 21.12
N THR A 104 -5.90 18.84 22.03
CA THR A 104 -5.74 19.78 23.15
C THR A 104 -4.82 19.23 24.24
N GLN A 105 -4.52 17.95 24.23
CA GLN A 105 -3.70 17.25 25.20
C GLN A 105 -2.49 16.58 24.57
N ARG A 106 -1.41 16.45 25.35
CA ARG A 106 -0.14 15.82 24.94
C ARG A 106 -0.19 14.29 25.16
N VAL A 107 -1.06 13.63 24.42
CA VAL A 107 -1.25 12.15 24.53
C VAL A 107 -0.86 11.43 23.23
N THR A 108 -0.27 12.13 22.28
CA THR A 108 0.04 11.62 20.96
C THR A 108 1.54 11.32 20.77
N TYR A 109 1.89 10.66 19.69
CA TYR A 109 3.27 10.28 19.39
C TYR A 109 4.11 11.40 18.76
N ASP A 110 3.50 12.54 18.42
CA ASP A 110 4.16 13.64 17.71
C ASP A 110 5.39 14.20 18.41
N ARG A 111 5.43 14.14 19.74
CA ARG A 111 6.56 14.63 20.57
C ARG A 111 7.35 13.53 21.26
N THR A 112 7.21 12.30 20.80
CA THR A 112 7.90 11.18 21.42
C THR A 112 9.41 11.25 21.10
N SER A 113 10.23 11.17 22.13
CA SER A 113 11.69 11.09 21.97
C SER A 113 12.10 9.71 21.49
N GLU A 114 12.82 9.64 20.35
CA GLU A 114 13.33 8.37 19.80
C GLU A 114 14.27 7.66 20.78
N LEU A 115 15.13 8.40 21.49
CA LEU A 115 16.04 7.83 22.49
C LEU A 115 15.28 7.22 23.67
N LYS A 116 14.23 7.92 24.17
CA LYS A 116 13.39 7.39 25.25
C LYS A 116 12.63 6.17 24.77
N THR A 117 12.09 6.20 23.56
CA THR A 117 11.36 5.07 22.95
C THR A 117 12.27 3.85 22.82
N ALA A 118 13.48 4.03 22.31
CA ALA A 118 14.48 2.96 22.23
C ALA A 118 14.84 2.40 23.62
N PHE A 119 15.07 3.28 24.61
CA PHE A 119 15.35 2.87 25.98
C PHE A 119 14.20 2.04 26.58
N ASP A 120 12.96 2.52 26.48
CA ASP A 120 11.80 1.84 27.01
C ASP A 120 11.55 0.49 26.31
N TYR A 121 11.80 0.42 24.99
CA TYR A 121 11.65 -0.81 24.23
C TYR A 121 12.73 -1.84 24.55
N PHE A 122 14.02 -1.47 24.48
CA PHE A 122 15.11 -2.44 24.64
C PHE A 122 15.47 -2.75 26.08
N LEU A 123 15.32 -1.80 27.02
CA LEU A 123 15.79 -1.95 28.39
C LEU A 123 14.67 -2.08 29.44
N ARG A 124 13.41 -1.81 29.07
CA ARG A 124 12.27 -1.91 30.00
C ARG A 124 11.22 -2.96 29.59
N GLY A 125 11.63 -3.96 28.81
CA GLY A 125 10.81 -5.10 28.47
C GLY A 125 9.75 -4.80 27.37
N HIS A 126 10.18 -4.17 26.29
CA HIS A 126 9.37 -3.89 25.10
C HIS A 126 8.12 -3.06 25.38
N ARG A 127 8.27 -1.97 26.13
CA ARG A 127 7.17 -1.08 26.55
C ARG A 127 7.24 0.27 25.81
N GLY A 128 6.11 1.01 25.93
CA GLY A 128 5.97 2.36 25.38
C GLY A 128 5.71 2.41 23.88
N PRO A 129 5.84 3.58 23.25
CA PRO A 129 5.51 3.79 21.83
C PRO A 129 6.24 2.86 20.87
N GLY A 130 7.44 2.40 21.20
CA GLY A 130 8.21 1.44 20.38
C GLY A 130 7.61 0.03 20.29
N SER A 131 6.61 -0.29 21.10
CA SER A 131 5.87 -1.56 21.02
C SER A 131 4.60 -1.47 20.17
N SER A 132 4.23 -0.26 19.74
CA SER A 132 3.07 -0.02 18.90
C SER A 132 3.40 -0.15 17.42
N ASN A 133 2.40 -0.55 16.63
CA ASN A 133 2.45 -0.46 15.16
C ASN A 133 1.96 0.90 14.64
N ILE A 134 1.82 1.89 15.54
CA ILE A 134 1.31 3.24 15.33
C ILE A 134 -0.21 3.34 15.08
N ALA A 135 -0.81 2.40 14.37
CA ALA A 135 -2.26 2.33 14.20
C ALA A 135 -2.90 1.61 15.41
N GLU A 136 -3.23 2.37 16.46
CA GLU A 136 -3.64 1.85 17.76
C GLU A 136 -5.04 1.23 17.76
N ALA A 137 -5.90 1.67 16.83
CA ALA A 137 -7.24 1.13 16.67
C ALA A 137 -7.62 1.06 15.20
N GLY A 138 -8.54 0.17 14.87
CA GLY A 138 -9.08 0.04 13.53
C GLY A 138 -10.51 -0.48 13.58
N ALA A 139 -11.22 -0.26 12.48
CA ALA A 139 -12.59 -0.73 12.30
C ALA A 139 -12.84 -1.18 10.87
N PHE A 140 -13.73 -2.13 10.71
CA PHE A 140 -14.35 -2.47 9.43
C PHE A 140 -15.83 -2.13 9.55
N VAL A 141 -16.29 -1.22 8.71
CA VAL A 141 -17.62 -0.62 8.79
C VAL A 141 -18.36 -0.86 7.48
N ARG A 142 -19.65 -1.03 7.57
CA ARG A 142 -20.54 -1.08 6.41
C ARG A 142 -21.11 0.31 6.16
N SER A 143 -20.88 0.84 4.95
CA SER A 143 -21.46 2.11 4.52
C SER A 143 -22.94 1.96 4.15
N SER A 144 -23.61 3.08 3.95
CA SER A 144 -24.98 3.12 3.40
C SER A 144 -25.05 2.66 1.93
N LEU A 145 -23.91 2.63 1.23
CA LEU A 145 -23.78 2.23 -0.17
C LEU A 145 -23.33 0.77 -0.34
N ALA A 146 -23.14 0.04 0.77
CA ALA A 146 -22.67 -1.35 0.72
C ALA A 146 -23.69 -2.23 -0.04
N PRO A 147 -23.25 -3.01 -1.05
CA PRO A 147 -24.14 -3.85 -1.84
C PRO A 147 -24.61 -5.11 -1.11
N ASP A 148 -23.97 -5.44 0.01
CA ASP A 148 -24.23 -6.64 0.81
C ASP A 148 -23.90 -6.39 2.31
N ASP A 149 -23.97 -7.44 3.14
CA ASP A 149 -23.76 -7.34 4.59
C ASP A 149 -22.28 -7.27 5.01
N ARG A 150 -21.34 -7.36 4.09
CA ARG A 150 -19.90 -7.28 4.38
C ARG A 150 -19.49 -5.83 4.57
N PRO A 151 -18.60 -5.53 5.54
CA PRO A 151 -17.95 -4.24 5.62
C PRO A 151 -17.28 -3.85 4.29
N ASP A 152 -17.37 -2.59 3.94
CA ASP A 152 -16.83 -2.03 2.71
C ASP A 152 -15.91 -0.81 2.93
N ILE A 153 -15.81 -0.35 4.18
CA ILE A 153 -14.86 0.68 4.62
C ILE A 153 -13.97 0.09 5.72
N GLN A 154 -12.67 0.32 5.61
CA GLN A 154 -11.69 0.08 6.66
C GLN A 154 -11.21 1.41 7.21
N MET A 155 -11.07 1.49 8.53
CA MET A 155 -10.55 2.66 9.22
C MET A 155 -9.35 2.28 10.08
N HIS A 156 -8.38 3.21 10.17
CA HIS A 156 -7.27 3.14 11.11
C HIS A 156 -7.21 4.44 11.89
N PHE A 157 -7.05 4.33 13.20
CA PHE A 157 -6.82 5.47 14.07
C PHE A 157 -5.36 5.51 14.48
N VAL A 158 -4.72 6.66 14.28
CA VAL A 158 -3.32 6.89 14.58
C VAL A 158 -3.20 8.08 15.53
N PRO A 159 -2.68 7.92 16.76
CA PRO A 159 -2.45 9.02 17.70
C PRO A 159 -1.19 9.82 17.32
N ALA A 160 -1.11 10.26 16.09
CA ALA A 160 -0.08 11.14 15.52
C ALA A 160 -0.62 11.85 14.28
N MET A 161 -0.05 13.00 13.95
CA MET A 161 -0.39 13.74 12.74
C MET A 161 0.43 13.19 11.57
N LEU A 162 -0.17 12.28 10.79
CA LEU A 162 0.45 11.72 9.59
C LEU A 162 -0.01 12.52 8.36
N ASP A 163 0.80 13.46 7.92
CA ASP A 163 0.65 14.17 6.66
C ASP A 163 1.67 13.63 5.64
N ASP A 164 1.25 13.48 4.40
CA ASP A 164 2.06 12.88 3.31
C ASP A 164 2.79 11.60 3.75
N HIS A 165 2.05 10.62 4.25
CA HIS A 165 2.60 9.36 4.78
C HIS A 165 3.66 9.54 5.89
N GLY A 166 3.53 10.60 6.68
CA GLY A 166 4.46 10.94 7.75
C GLY A 166 5.76 11.61 7.30
N ARG A 167 5.85 12.01 6.03
CA ARG A 167 6.98 12.81 5.51
C ARG A 167 6.94 14.24 6.03
N ASN A 168 5.76 14.79 6.19
CA ASN A 168 5.57 16.11 6.76
C ASN A 168 5.28 16.01 8.26
N ARG A 169 6.09 16.68 9.08
CA ARG A 169 5.83 16.81 10.51
C ARG A 169 5.11 18.10 10.78
N LEU A 170 3.86 17.99 11.20
CA LEU A 170 3.06 19.14 11.61
C LEU A 170 3.40 19.55 13.05
N PRO A 171 3.36 20.86 13.38
CA PRO A 171 3.65 21.32 14.74
C PRO A 171 2.49 21.02 15.70
N GLY A 172 2.80 20.61 16.92
CA GLY A 172 1.81 20.38 17.97
C GLY A 172 1.60 18.91 18.27
N ASP A 173 0.43 18.60 18.78
CA ASP A 173 -0.07 17.25 19.08
C ASP A 173 -1.38 17.07 18.33
N GLY A 174 -1.61 15.88 17.77
CA GLY A 174 -2.83 15.59 17.05
C GLY A 174 -2.98 14.12 16.70
N TYR A 175 -4.02 13.80 15.98
CA TYR A 175 -4.33 12.43 15.59
C TYR A 175 -4.94 12.40 14.18
N THR A 176 -4.82 11.23 13.57
CA THR A 176 -5.27 10.97 12.20
C THR A 176 -6.23 9.79 12.18
N ALA A 177 -7.33 9.94 11.45
CA ALA A 177 -8.14 8.80 11.00
C ALA A 177 -7.86 8.60 9.52
N HIS A 178 -7.48 7.40 9.16
CA HIS A 178 -7.40 6.90 7.79
C HIS A 178 -8.68 6.15 7.49
N ALA A 179 -9.29 6.39 6.35
CA ALA A 179 -10.45 5.63 5.90
C ALA A 179 -10.30 5.29 4.41
N CYS A 180 -10.40 4.02 4.08
CA CYS A 180 -10.36 3.54 2.70
C CYS A 180 -11.53 2.60 2.41
N PHE A 181 -12.04 2.63 1.18
CA PHE A 181 -13.03 1.66 0.76
C PHE A 181 -12.37 0.43 0.16
N LEU A 182 -12.94 -0.75 0.46
CA LEU A 182 -12.27 -2.04 0.28
C LEU A 182 -12.50 -2.69 -1.09
N ARG A 183 -13.48 -2.22 -1.86
CA ARG A 183 -13.88 -2.84 -3.12
C ARG A 183 -14.01 -1.82 -4.25
N PRO A 184 -12.89 -1.20 -4.67
CA PRO A 184 -12.92 -0.22 -5.75
C PRO A 184 -13.39 -0.83 -7.06
N ARG A 185 -14.08 -0.03 -7.88
CA ARG A 185 -14.51 -0.38 -9.24
C ARG A 185 -13.51 0.07 -10.29
N SER A 186 -12.74 1.10 -10.00
CA SER A 186 -11.66 1.56 -10.86
C SER A 186 -10.60 0.47 -11.05
N ARG A 187 -10.04 0.43 -12.27
CA ARG A 187 -9.03 -0.57 -12.64
C ARG A 187 -7.84 0.12 -13.28
N GLY A 188 -6.68 -0.16 -12.72
CA GLY A 188 -5.41 0.27 -13.23
C GLY A 188 -4.63 -0.83 -13.93
N ARG A 189 -3.36 -0.54 -14.20
CA ARG A 189 -2.44 -1.48 -14.83
C ARG A 189 -0.98 -1.17 -14.51
N ILE A 190 -0.16 -2.20 -14.62
CA ILE A 190 1.29 -2.15 -14.56
C ILE A 190 1.82 -2.39 -15.97
N LEU A 191 2.73 -1.54 -16.41
CA LEU A 191 3.37 -1.61 -17.71
C LEU A 191 4.89 -1.54 -17.56
N LEU A 192 5.64 -2.05 -18.53
CA LEU A 192 7.06 -1.78 -18.62
C LEU A 192 7.28 -0.34 -19.11
N ALA A 193 8.19 0.38 -18.46
CA ALA A 193 8.70 1.65 -18.96
C ALA A 193 9.91 1.42 -19.91
N SER A 194 10.60 0.28 -19.76
CA SER A 194 11.80 -0.09 -20.54
C SER A 194 12.02 -1.61 -20.48
N ALA A 195 12.83 -2.13 -21.37
CA ALA A 195 13.36 -3.50 -21.31
C ALA A 195 14.49 -3.68 -20.27
N ASP A 196 14.99 -2.60 -19.67
CA ASP A 196 16.00 -2.67 -18.61
C ASP A 196 15.32 -3.02 -17.26
N PRO A 197 15.67 -4.14 -16.62
CA PRO A 197 15.09 -4.55 -15.36
C PRO A 197 15.40 -3.62 -14.17
N ARG A 198 16.29 -2.63 -14.35
CA ARG A 198 16.59 -1.60 -13.34
C ARG A 198 15.66 -0.40 -13.43
N THR A 199 14.91 -0.29 -14.51
CA THR A 199 13.92 0.77 -14.70
C THR A 199 12.63 0.36 -14.01
N ASP A 200 12.09 1.26 -13.18
CA ASP A 200 10.84 1.02 -12.48
C ASP A 200 9.67 0.82 -13.46
N ALA A 201 8.72 0.00 -13.08
CA ALA A 201 7.50 -0.20 -13.85
C ALA A 201 6.68 1.09 -13.90
N ARG A 202 5.99 1.31 -15.03
CA ARG A 202 4.99 2.36 -15.14
C ARG A 202 3.69 1.89 -14.47
N ILE A 203 3.30 2.60 -13.42
CA ILE A 203 2.09 2.31 -12.65
C ILE A 203 1.02 3.30 -13.11
N GLU A 204 -0.06 2.79 -13.68
CA GLU A 204 -1.26 3.55 -14.01
C GLU A 204 -2.37 3.09 -13.06
N ALA A 205 -2.45 3.71 -11.89
CA ALA A 205 -3.40 3.33 -10.83
C ALA A 205 -4.85 3.56 -11.26
N ASN A 206 -5.07 4.63 -12.03
CA ASN A 206 -6.35 4.97 -12.63
C ASN A 206 -7.47 5.12 -11.57
N TYR A 207 -7.14 5.76 -10.43
CA TYR A 207 -8.08 6.01 -9.34
C TYR A 207 -9.29 6.82 -9.80
N LEU A 208 -10.43 6.59 -9.18
CA LEU A 208 -11.69 7.31 -9.40
C LEU A 208 -12.16 7.32 -10.86
N SER A 209 -11.75 6.33 -11.64
CA SER A 209 -12.04 6.24 -13.09
C SER A 209 -13.28 5.39 -13.41
N ASP A 210 -13.96 4.88 -12.42
CA ASP A 210 -15.15 4.09 -12.65
C ASP A 210 -16.28 4.95 -13.28
N PRO A 211 -16.93 4.47 -14.35
CA PRO A 211 -17.89 5.30 -15.11
C PRO A 211 -19.12 5.77 -14.32
N GLU A 212 -19.46 5.08 -13.24
CA GLU A 212 -20.62 5.40 -12.41
C GLU A 212 -20.28 6.39 -11.28
N GLY A 213 -18.99 6.74 -11.10
CA GLY A 213 -18.51 7.59 -10.02
C GLY A 213 -18.75 6.98 -8.63
N PHE A 214 -18.82 5.65 -8.55
CA PHE A 214 -19.06 4.94 -7.30
C PHE A 214 -17.87 5.13 -6.33
N ASP A 215 -16.66 5.01 -6.83
CA ASP A 215 -15.43 5.13 -6.02
C ASP A 215 -15.33 6.51 -5.37
N LEU A 216 -15.67 7.56 -6.10
CA LEU A 216 -15.71 8.93 -5.56
C LEU A 216 -16.78 9.09 -4.46
N LYS A 217 -17.98 8.50 -4.67
CA LYS A 217 -19.03 8.51 -3.63
C LYS A 217 -18.57 7.79 -2.38
N MET A 218 -17.88 6.67 -2.52
CA MET A 218 -17.31 5.93 -1.38
C MET A 218 -16.23 6.74 -0.64
N MET A 219 -15.39 7.51 -1.36
CA MET A 219 -14.42 8.40 -0.72
C MET A 219 -15.09 9.52 0.08
N VAL A 220 -16.20 10.08 -0.42
CA VAL A 220 -17.02 11.05 0.34
C VAL A 220 -17.59 10.41 1.61
N GLU A 221 -18.10 9.18 1.54
CA GLU A 221 -18.57 8.45 2.73
C GLU A 221 -17.43 8.18 3.72
N CYS A 222 -16.24 7.81 3.26
CA CYS A 222 -15.05 7.66 4.11
C CYS A 222 -14.72 8.96 4.86
N ALA A 223 -14.75 10.11 4.17
CA ALA A 223 -14.50 11.42 4.78
C ALA A 223 -15.56 11.78 5.83
N LYS A 224 -16.84 11.54 5.53
CA LYS A 224 -17.95 11.77 6.46
C LYS A 224 -17.81 10.91 7.73
N LEU A 225 -17.56 9.63 7.54
CA LEU A 225 -17.41 8.69 8.65
C LEU A 225 -16.23 9.07 9.57
N SER A 226 -15.12 9.51 9.00
CA SER A 226 -13.98 9.98 9.80
C SER A 226 -14.31 11.24 10.62
N ARG A 227 -15.09 12.17 10.07
CA ARG A 227 -15.58 13.33 10.81
C ARG A 227 -16.56 12.95 11.91
N GLU A 228 -17.49 12.04 11.62
CA GLU A 228 -18.43 11.52 12.63
C GLU A 228 -17.70 10.84 13.77
N LEU A 229 -16.64 10.07 13.48
CA LEU A 229 -15.78 9.46 14.50
C LEU A 229 -15.20 10.54 15.43
N PHE A 230 -14.59 11.58 14.88
CA PHE A 230 -13.97 12.65 15.67
C PHE A 230 -14.99 13.54 16.37
N ALA A 231 -16.25 13.56 15.94
CA ALA A 231 -17.33 14.29 16.60
C ALA A 231 -17.88 13.56 17.84
N GLN A 232 -17.51 12.30 18.07
CA GLN A 232 -18.03 11.53 19.20
C GLN A 232 -17.60 12.12 20.56
N PRO A 233 -18.45 12.04 21.61
CA PRO A 233 -18.14 12.60 22.94
C PRO A 233 -16.84 12.09 23.56
N ALA A 234 -16.39 10.88 23.20
CA ALA A 234 -15.12 10.33 23.67
C ALA A 234 -13.90 11.18 23.27
N PHE A 235 -14.01 11.99 22.21
CA PHE A 235 -12.97 12.90 21.77
C PHE A 235 -13.05 14.31 22.39
N ASP A 236 -14.13 14.65 23.13
CA ASP A 236 -14.33 16.04 23.60
C ASP A 236 -13.15 16.57 24.42
N ALA A 237 -12.55 15.71 25.27
CA ALA A 237 -11.39 16.09 26.08
C ALA A 237 -10.11 16.33 25.25
N TYR A 238 -10.06 15.86 24.02
CA TYR A 238 -8.87 15.86 23.16
C TYR A 238 -9.05 16.70 21.91
N ARG A 239 -10.28 17.01 21.52
CA ARG A 239 -10.62 17.63 20.25
C ARG A 239 -10.14 19.06 20.19
N GLY A 240 -9.12 19.33 19.37
CA GLY A 240 -8.65 20.66 18.99
C GLY A 240 -9.21 21.10 17.64
N ALA A 241 -8.52 22.03 16.98
CA ALA A 241 -8.91 22.51 15.66
C ALA A 241 -8.72 21.42 14.57
N PRO A 242 -9.60 21.36 13.56
CA PRO A 242 -9.39 20.49 12.41
C PRO A 242 -8.22 20.99 11.56
N ILE A 243 -7.50 20.04 10.93
CA ILE A 243 -6.34 20.32 10.06
C ILE A 243 -6.68 19.94 8.62
N HIS A 244 -7.05 18.70 8.40
CA HIS A 244 -7.42 18.17 7.10
C HIS A 244 -8.71 17.34 7.21
N PRO A 245 -9.78 17.77 6.55
CA PRO A 245 -9.99 19.10 6.00
C PRO A 245 -10.01 20.17 7.10
N ALA A 246 -9.66 21.43 6.77
CA ALA A 246 -9.58 22.51 7.74
C ALA A 246 -10.94 22.96 8.33
N ARG A 247 -12.03 22.40 7.84
CA ARG A 247 -13.41 22.63 8.28
C ARG A 247 -14.15 21.33 8.45
N THR A 248 -15.05 21.26 9.42
CA THR A 248 -15.86 20.06 9.72
C THR A 248 -17.25 20.09 9.08
N ASP A 249 -17.67 21.22 8.55
CA ASP A 249 -19.00 21.49 8.00
C ASP A 249 -19.05 21.47 6.45
N LEU A 250 -18.08 20.80 5.81
CA LEU A 250 -18.02 20.73 4.35
C LEU A 250 -19.23 19.97 3.77
N SER A 251 -19.82 20.53 2.71
CA SER A 251 -20.79 19.86 1.85
C SER A 251 -20.15 18.74 1.04
N ASP A 252 -20.94 17.87 0.45
CA ASP A 252 -20.43 16.79 -0.41
C ASP A 252 -19.63 17.34 -1.60
N THR A 253 -20.03 18.46 -2.18
CA THR A 253 -19.28 19.12 -3.26
C THR A 253 -17.91 19.61 -2.80
N GLU A 254 -17.84 20.17 -1.60
CA GLU A 254 -16.56 20.60 -1.02
C GLU A 254 -15.68 19.42 -0.63
N LEU A 255 -16.26 18.29 -0.17
CA LEU A 255 -15.53 17.05 0.06
C LEU A 255 -14.97 16.46 -1.23
N VAL A 256 -15.73 16.48 -2.32
CA VAL A 256 -15.23 16.05 -3.64
C VAL A 256 -14.04 16.90 -4.09
N ALA A 257 -14.05 18.21 -3.80
CA ALA A 257 -12.91 19.07 -4.12
C ALA A 257 -11.70 18.87 -3.19
N PHE A 258 -11.94 18.31 -2.00
CA PHE A 258 -10.88 17.97 -1.05
C PHE A 258 -10.22 16.60 -1.39
N ILE A 259 -10.98 15.64 -1.90
CA ILE A 259 -10.54 14.32 -2.36
C ILE A 259 -9.69 14.44 -3.64
#